data_07fdd7afec457bbd876726cbea474498
#
_entry.id   07fdd7afec457bbd876726cbea474498
#
_cell.length_a   1.000
_cell.length_b   1.000
_cell.length_c   1.000
_cell.angle_alpha   90.00
_cell.angle_beta   90.00
_cell.angle_gamma   90.00
#
_symmetry.space_group_name_H-M   'P 1'
#
loop_
_entity.id
_entity.type
_entity.pdbx_description
1 polymer ?
#
loop_
_entity_poly.entity_id
_entity_poly.type
_entity_poly.pdbx_seq_one_letter_code
_entity_poly.pdbx_strand_id
1 'polypeptide(L)'
;MRSNHRELKKRAWAANLEIARRGLAIYTFGNASAFDREAGLVAIKPSGVAYEDLSVEDIVVLDLEGKIVEGRLRPSSDTRTHLVLFREMPGLGGVVHTHSTYATGWAQAASPIPILGTTHADYLAEDVPCTPVMSAAAAAGDYEAETGRQILDCFRGRDPSRTPMVLVAGHGAFTWGKTAEEAVHHAVVLEEIARMAFVTRTIAPGAARLPEHLVRKHFERKHGADAYYGQGEEGRASGEERPRRRAGATTRQRPRRNGRPEEI
;
A
#
# COMPACT_ATOMS: atom_id res chain seq x y z
N MET A 1 -7.19 5.10 29.53
CA MET A 1 -6.73 5.84 28.35
C MET A 1 -5.46 5.31 27.69
N ARG A 2 -4.51 4.64 28.38
CA ARG A 2 -3.27 4.10 27.74
C ARG A 2 -3.46 2.90 26.79
N SER A 3 -4.59 2.21 26.81
CA SER A 3 -4.81 1.01 25.96
C SER A 3 -5.19 1.33 24.51
N ASN A 4 -5.80 2.48 24.25
CA ASN A 4 -6.32 2.81 22.91
C ASN A 4 -5.20 3.23 21.94
N HIS A 5 -4.21 4.01 22.41
CA HIS A 5 -3.08 4.41 21.56
C HIS A 5 -2.18 3.23 21.20
N ARG A 6 -2.03 2.23 22.10
CA ARG A 6 -1.19 1.05 21.82
C ARG A 6 -1.74 0.23 20.66
N GLU A 7 -3.05 0.07 20.56
CA GLU A 7 -3.65 -0.68 19.46
C GLU A 7 -3.54 0.09 18.13
N LEU A 8 -3.73 1.40 18.17
CA LEU A 8 -3.53 2.27 17.00
C LEU A 8 -2.05 2.21 16.53
N LYS A 9 -1.09 2.28 17.46
CA LYS A 9 0.34 2.13 17.17
C LYS A 9 0.67 0.77 16.56
N LYS A 10 0.09 -0.32 17.08
CA LYS A 10 0.29 -1.67 16.51
C LYS A 10 -0.21 -1.78 15.08
N ARG A 11 -1.37 -1.20 14.75
CA ARG A 11 -1.89 -1.18 13.38
C ARG A 11 -0.93 -0.45 12.44
N ALA A 12 -0.46 0.72 12.80
CA ALA A 12 0.52 1.46 12.01
C ALA A 12 1.84 0.70 11.89
N TRP A 13 2.35 0.14 12.99
CA TRP A 13 3.58 -0.67 13.00
C TRP A 13 3.47 -1.88 12.09
N ALA A 14 2.40 -2.66 12.21
CA ALA A 14 2.19 -3.85 11.38
C ALA A 14 2.12 -3.52 9.89
N ALA A 15 1.44 -2.42 9.53
CA ALA A 15 1.36 -1.93 8.16
C ALA A 15 2.75 -1.56 7.61
N ASN A 16 3.58 -0.89 8.41
CA ASN A 16 4.95 -0.54 8.02
C ASN A 16 5.83 -1.78 7.82
N LEU A 17 5.76 -2.77 8.70
CA LEU A 17 6.49 -4.03 8.49
C LEU A 17 6.00 -4.78 7.26
N GLU A 18 4.71 -4.74 6.96
CA GLU A 18 4.14 -5.44 5.81
C GLU A 18 4.60 -4.82 4.48
N ILE A 19 4.65 -3.49 4.34
CA ILE A 19 5.17 -2.87 3.10
C ILE A 19 6.65 -3.21 2.87
N ALA A 20 7.46 -3.29 3.92
CA ALA A 20 8.85 -3.73 3.81
C ALA A 20 8.93 -5.22 3.42
N ARG A 21 8.17 -6.09 4.09
CA ARG A 21 8.14 -7.53 3.80
C ARG A 21 7.66 -7.85 2.39
N ARG A 22 6.80 -7.02 1.80
CA ARG A 22 6.34 -7.12 0.41
C ARG A 22 7.32 -6.54 -0.60
N GLY A 23 8.45 -5.98 -0.15
CA GLY A 23 9.44 -5.36 -1.03
C GLY A 23 8.98 -4.03 -1.63
N LEU A 24 7.96 -3.39 -1.04
CA LEU A 24 7.45 -2.09 -1.48
C LEU A 24 8.26 -0.92 -0.90
N ALA A 25 9.02 -1.18 0.15
CA ALA A 25 9.87 -0.21 0.84
C ALA A 25 11.20 -0.85 1.23
N ILE A 26 12.28 -0.09 1.12
CA ILE A 26 13.64 -0.49 1.50
C ILE A 26 14.24 0.56 2.43
N TYR A 27 15.12 0.14 3.35
CA TYR A 27 15.77 1.03 4.33
C TYR A 27 14.74 1.84 5.13
N THR A 28 14.62 3.13 4.82
CA THR A 28 13.72 4.08 5.50
C THR A 28 12.68 4.68 4.56
N PHE A 29 12.67 4.28 3.26
CA PHE A 29 11.82 4.84 2.23
C PHE A 29 10.35 4.45 2.45
N GLY A 30 9.45 5.40 2.25
CA GLY A 30 8.03 5.16 2.44
C GLY A 30 7.60 5.03 3.90
N ASN A 31 6.31 4.95 4.11
CA ASN A 31 5.70 4.81 5.43
C ASN A 31 4.23 4.43 5.30
N ALA A 32 3.67 3.97 6.42
CA ALA A 32 2.25 3.73 6.58
C ALA A 32 1.75 4.41 7.86
N SER A 33 0.52 4.88 7.81
CA SER A 33 -0.19 5.42 8.98
C SER A 33 -1.54 4.73 9.18
N ALA A 34 -2.00 4.74 10.43
CA ALA A 34 -3.33 4.30 10.84
C ALA A 34 -4.06 5.47 11.50
N PHE A 35 -5.35 5.60 11.23
CA PHE A 35 -6.19 6.65 11.77
C PHE A 35 -7.32 6.07 12.62
N ASP A 36 -7.46 6.59 13.83
CA ASP A 36 -8.61 6.39 14.68
C ASP A 36 -9.50 7.63 14.57
N ARG A 37 -10.56 7.51 13.76
CA ARG A 37 -11.46 8.63 13.47
C ARG A 37 -12.27 9.06 14.68
N GLU A 38 -12.62 8.13 15.58
CA GLU A 38 -13.39 8.43 16.77
C GLU A 38 -12.55 9.23 17.78
N ALA A 39 -11.29 8.86 17.92
CA ALA A 39 -10.35 9.56 18.79
C ALA A 39 -9.74 10.82 18.11
N GLY A 40 -9.84 10.96 16.79
CA GLY A 40 -9.17 12.01 16.02
C GLY A 40 -7.63 11.87 16.00
N LEU A 41 -7.11 10.64 16.11
CA LEU A 41 -5.67 10.39 16.28
C LEU A 41 -5.08 9.57 15.13
N VAL A 42 -3.90 9.97 14.69
CA VAL A 42 -3.12 9.31 13.64
C VAL A 42 -1.85 8.73 14.25
N ALA A 43 -1.56 7.45 13.98
CA ALA A 43 -0.29 6.83 14.28
C ALA A 43 0.52 6.66 13.00
N ILE A 44 1.78 7.06 13.01
CA ILE A 44 2.66 7.03 11.83
C ILE A 44 4.08 6.62 12.19
N LYS A 45 4.78 6.01 11.23
CA LYS A 45 6.19 5.66 11.33
C LYS A 45 7.05 6.90 11.61
N PRO A 46 8.04 6.82 12.50
CA PRO A 46 9.02 7.89 12.67
C PRO A 46 9.94 8.02 11.45
N SER A 47 10.43 9.23 11.23
CA SER A 47 11.40 9.54 10.19
C SER A 47 12.76 8.86 10.48
N GLY A 48 13.38 8.30 9.45
CA GLY A 48 14.76 7.80 9.51
C GLY A 48 14.97 6.50 10.31
N VAL A 49 13.94 5.86 10.83
CA VAL A 49 14.04 4.54 11.49
C VAL A 49 13.91 3.45 10.44
N ALA A 50 14.88 2.54 10.37
CA ALA A 50 14.85 1.39 9.46
C ALA A 50 13.73 0.41 9.87
N TYR A 51 13.22 -0.36 8.89
CA TYR A 51 12.09 -1.26 9.16
C TYR A 51 12.47 -2.42 10.08
N GLU A 52 13.70 -2.90 9.99
CA GLU A 52 14.26 -3.94 10.86
C GLU A 52 14.39 -3.53 12.31
N ASP A 53 14.56 -2.23 12.57
CA ASP A 53 14.73 -1.67 13.93
C ASP A 53 13.41 -1.12 14.50
N LEU A 54 12.35 -1.07 13.68
CA LEU A 54 11.08 -0.42 14.04
C LEU A 54 10.29 -1.22 15.05
N SER A 55 10.07 -0.67 16.23
CA SER A 55 9.19 -1.22 17.28
C SER A 55 7.85 -0.48 17.35
N VAL A 56 6.87 -1.07 18.05
CA VAL A 56 5.57 -0.43 18.31
C VAL A 56 5.76 0.86 19.13
N GLU A 57 6.74 0.88 20.02
CA GLU A 57 7.06 2.00 20.90
C GLU A 57 7.54 3.22 20.14
N ASP A 58 8.19 3.02 18.99
CA ASP A 58 8.74 4.08 18.13
C ASP A 58 7.65 4.82 17.35
N ILE A 59 6.50 4.19 17.12
CA ILE A 59 5.38 4.80 16.38
C ILE A 59 4.91 6.06 17.10
N VAL A 60 4.79 7.15 16.34
CA VAL A 60 4.38 8.46 16.83
C VAL A 60 2.88 8.63 16.65
N VAL A 61 2.19 9.14 17.67
CA VAL A 61 0.75 9.46 17.62
C VAL A 61 0.57 10.97 17.60
N LEU A 62 -0.24 11.47 16.66
CA LEU A 62 -0.54 12.88 16.46
C LEU A 62 -2.05 13.11 16.41
N ASP A 63 -2.49 14.33 16.71
CA ASP A 63 -3.81 14.79 16.32
C ASP A 63 -3.85 15.23 14.83
N LEU A 64 -5.01 15.60 14.34
CA LEU A 64 -5.17 16.03 12.94
C LEU A 64 -4.51 17.38 12.63
N GLU A 65 -4.16 18.17 13.62
CA GLU A 65 -3.41 19.41 13.50
C GLU A 65 -1.90 19.17 13.41
N GLY A 66 -1.46 17.92 13.65
CA GLY A 66 -0.06 17.50 13.59
C GLY A 66 0.70 17.68 14.90
N LYS A 67 -0.01 17.94 16.01
CA LYS A 67 0.59 17.99 17.35
C LYS A 67 0.82 16.58 17.86
N ILE A 68 2.06 16.31 18.33
CA ILE A 68 2.41 15.03 18.91
C ILE A 68 1.65 14.85 20.24
N VAL A 69 0.85 13.78 20.31
CA VAL A 69 0.11 13.34 21.50
C VAL A 69 0.90 12.29 22.27
N GLU A 70 1.59 11.36 21.55
CA GLU A 70 2.43 10.33 22.14
C GLU A 70 3.60 10.01 21.20
N GLY A 71 4.78 9.80 21.77
CA GLY A 71 6.02 9.47 21.06
C GLY A 71 7.12 10.48 21.35
N ARG A 72 8.38 10.07 21.11
CA ARG A 72 9.60 10.89 21.35
C ARG A 72 10.36 11.18 20.06
N LEU A 73 10.08 10.41 19.02
CA LEU A 73 10.76 10.52 17.74
C LEU A 73 10.05 11.55 16.85
N ARG A 74 10.74 12.05 15.84
CA ARG A 74 10.12 12.88 14.80
C ARG A 74 9.23 11.99 13.94
N PRO A 75 7.98 12.36 13.67
CA PRO A 75 7.14 11.64 12.73
C PRO A 75 7.73 11.71 11.32
N SER A 76 7.28 10.82 10.42
CA SER A 76 7.67 10.86 9.00
C SER A 76 7.53 12.27 8.40
N SER A 77 8.40 12.65 7.47
CA SER A 77 8.26 13.88 6.68
C SER A 77 6.89 13.95 6.01
N ASP A 78 6.39 12.83 5.50
CA ASP A 78 5.12 12.78 4.78
C ASP A 78 3.87 12.96 5.67
N THR A 79 4.05 13.12 6.97
CA THR A 79 2.94 13.25 7.92
C THR A 79 1.90 14.27 7.49
N ARG A 80 2.33 15.45 6.99
CA ARG A 80 1.40 16.50 6.55
C ARG A 80 0.55 16.08 5.35
N THR A 81 1.11 15.32 4.42
CA THR A 81 0.35 14.71 3.32
C THR A 81 -0.75 13.80 3.86
N HIS A 82 -0.38 12.88 4.78
CA HIS A 82 -1.34 11.96 5.40
C HIS A 82 -2.46 12.69 6.15
N LEU A 83 -2.11 13.72 6.93
CA LEU A 83 -3.08 14.51 7.68
C LEU A 83 -4.06 15.26 6.75
N VAL A 84 -3.58 15.79 5.63
CA VAL A 84 -4.45 16.41 4.61
C VAL A 84 -5.46 15.38 4.09
N LEU A 85 -5.01 14.17 3.73
CA LEU A 85 -5.88 13.12 3.22
C LEU A 85 -6.90 12.65 4.28
N PHE A 86 -6.50 12.46 5.54
CA PHE A 86 -7.42 12.05 6.60
C PHE A 86 -8.49 13.09 6.93
N ARG A 87 -8.17 14.40 6.80
CA ARG A 87 -9.13 15.48 7.02
C ARG A 87 -10.15 15.59 5.89
N GLU A 88 -9.67 15.48 4.66
CA GLU A 88 -10.47 15.87 3.48
C GLU A 88 -11.10 14.67 2.76
N MET A 89 -10.60 13.45 2.97
CA MET A 89 -11.18 12.23 2.40
C MET A 89 -11.93 11.43 3.46
N PRO A 90 -13.27 11.41 3.43
CA PRO A 90 -14.06 10.65 4.40
C PRO A 90 -13.83 9.14 4.24
N GLY A 91 -13.93 8.39 5.33
CA GLY A 91 -13.86 6.93 5.32
C GLY A 91 -12.45 6.33 5.33
N LEU A 92 -11.39 7.15 5.23
CA LEU A 92 -10.02 6.65 5.36
C LEU A 92 -9.69 6.27 6.81
N GLY A 93 -9.10 5.10 6.99
CA GLY A 93 -8.54 4.61 8.25
C GLY A 93 -7.05 4.25 8.15
N GLY A 94 -6.48 4.29 6.94
CA GLY A 94 -5.05 4.12 6.69
C GLY A 94 -4.60 4.76 5.40
N VAL A 95 -3.35 5.22 5.38
CA VAL A 95 -2.65 5.74 4.19
C VAL A 95 -1.27 5.12 4.14
N VAL A 96 -0.84 4.74 2.94
CA VAL A 96 0.50 4.21 2.64
C VAL A 96 1.14 5.05 1.57
N HIS A 97 2.40 5.43 1.79
CA HIS A 97 3.27 6.02 0.80
C HIS A 97 4.45 5.10 0.52
N THR A 98 4.76 4.88 -0.75
CA THR A 98 5.90 4.05 -1.16
C THR A 98 6.66 4.66 -2.33
N HIS A 99 7.96 4.29 -2.40
CA HIS A 99 8.80 4.46 -3.59
C HIS A 99 9.04 3.11 -4.26
N SER A 100 8.01 2.28 -4.34
CA SER A 100 8.08 0.97 -5.00
C SER A 100 8.40 1.13 -6.48
N THR A 101 9.19 0.21 -7.02
CA THR A 101 9.95 0.41 -8.27
C THR A 101 9.08 0.77 -9.47
N TYR A 102 8.02 0.00 -9.71
CA TYR A 102 7.21 0.18 -10.92
C TYR A 102 6.23 1.35 -10.79
N ALA A 103 5.55 1.47 -9.64
CA ALA A 103 4.65 2.61 -9.41
C ALA A 103 5.43 3.94 -9.43
N THR A 104 6.61 3.99 -8.82
CA THR A 104 7.47 5.18 -8.85
C THR A 104 7.99 5.47 -10.27
N GLY A 105 8.30 4.44 -11.06
CA GLY A 105 8.69 4.62 -12.47
C GLY A 105 7.60 5.33 -13.28
N TRP A 106 6.33 4.94 -13.11
CA TRP A 106 5.18 5.63 -13.73
C TRP A 106 5.00 7.06 -13.18
N ALA A 107 5.17 7.26 -11.86
CA ALA A 107 5.13 8.58 -11.26
C ALA A 107 6.21 9.51 -11.80
N GLN A 108 7.46 9.03 -11.97
CA GLN A 108 8.56 9.78 -12.56
C GLN A 108 8.30 10.14 -14.02
N ALA A 109 7.61 9.26 -14.75
CA ALA A 109 7.15 9.55 -16.12
C ALA A 109 5.96 10.53 -16.18
N ALA A 110 5.45 10.99 -15.02
CA ALA A 110 4.26 11.84 -14.89
C ALA A 110 3.07 11.28 -15.71
N SER A 111 2.89 9.97 -15.69
CA SER A 111 1.92 9.27 -16.54
C SER A 111 0.97 8.41 -15.72
N PRO A 112 -0.35 8.46 -15.99
CA PRO A 112 -1.31 7.55 -15.40
C PRO A 112 -1.06 6.11 -15.88
N ILE A 113 -1.45 5.10 -15.07
CA ILE A 113 -1.36 3.70 -15.48
C ILE A 113 -2.65 3.31 -16.18
N PRO A 114 -2.64 3.04 -17.50
CA PRO A 114 -3.85 2.68 -18.22
C PRO A 114 -4.32 1.26 -17.90
N ILE A 115 -5.63 1.02 -17.98
CA ILE A 115 -6.17 -0.34 -17.90
C ILE A 115 -5.82 -1.11 -19.16
N LEU A 116 -4.83 -2.00 -19.07
CA LEU A 116 -4.36 -2.85 -20.19
C LEU A 116 -4.81 -4.30 -20.06
N GLY A 117 -5.25 -4.73 -18.87
CA GLY A 117 -5.61 -6.11 -18.62
C GLY A 117 -6.65 -6.27 -17.52
N THR A 118 -7.20 -7.47 -17.41
CA THR A 118 -8.29 -7.81 -16.51
C THR A 118 -7.89 -7.78 -15.03
N THR A 119 -6.61 -8.02 -14.69
CA THR A 119 -6.14 -7.88 -13.31
C THR A 119 -6.31 -6.46 -12.80
N HIS A 120 -5.99 -5.44 -13.62
CA HIS A 120 -6.25 -4.05 -13.27
C HIS A 120 -7.77 -3.81 -13.14
N ALA A 121 -8.55 -4.27 -14.11
CA ALA A 121 -10.01 -4.10 -14.14
C ALA A 121 -10.73 -4.82 -12.96
N ASP A 122 -10.13 -5.83 -12.37
CA ASP A 122 -10.65 -6.48 -11.16
C ASP A 122 -10.61 -5.59 -9.91
N TYR A 123 -9.79 -4.55 -9.91
CA TYR A 123 -9.65 -3.63 -8.78
C TYR A 123 -10.16 -2.22 -9.06
N LEU A 124 -10.01 -1.74 -10.30
CA LEU A 124 -10.36 -0.38 -10.69
C LEU A 124 -11.15 -0.37 -12.00
N ALA A 125 -12.17 0.50 -12.06
CA ALA A 125 -12.92 0.75 -13.30
C ALA A 125 -12.29 1.89 -14.15
N GLU A 126 -11.22 2.50 -13.67
CA GLU A 126 -10.51 3.60 -14.35
C GLU A 126 -8.99 3.45 -14.23
N ASP A 127 -8.26 4.25 -14.98
CA ASP A 127 -6.80 4.29 -14.88
C ASP A 127 -6.35 4.73 -13.49
N VAL A 128 -5.20 4.24 -13.04
CA VAL A 128 -4.57 4.84 -11.86
C VAL A 128 -4.17 6.27 -12.20
N PRO A 129 -4.73 7.27 -11.52
CA PRO A 129 -4.43 8.67 -11.83
C PRO A 129 -3.00 9.05 -11.42
N CYS A 130 -2.45 10.04 -12.11
CA CYS A 130 -1.19 10.70 -11.77
C CYS A 130 -1.45 12.19 -11.60
N THR A 131 -0.91 12.80 -10.54
CA THR A 131 -0.98 14.25 -10.36
C THR A 131 -0.17 14.97 -11.45
N PRO A 132 -0.43 16.25 -11.75
CA PRO A 132 0.54 17.06 -12.49
C PRO A 132 1.84 17.22 -11.70
N VAL A 133 2.93 17.57 -12.38
CA VAL A 133 4.20 17.94 -11.73
C VAL A 133 3.98 19.17 -10.86
N MET A 134 4.51 19.14 -9.63
CA MET A 134 4.37 20.23 -8.67
C MET A 134 5.02 21.52 -9.21
N SER A 135 4.34 22.65 -9.10
CA SER A 135 4.89 23.95 -9.49
C SER A 135 6.02 24.38 -8.54
N ALA A 136 6.94 25.21 -9.05
CA ALA A 136 8.01 25.76 -8.22
C ALA A 136 7.48 26.55 -7.00
N ALA A 137 6.36 27.27 -7.16
CA ALA A 137 5.74 28.03 -6.08
C ALA A 137 5.19 27.11 -4.98
N ALA A 138 4.52 26.00 -5.35
CA ALA A 138 4.02 25.02 -4.40
C ALA A 138 5.18 24.29 -3.70
N ALA A 139 6.22 23.92 -4.43
CA ALA A 139 7.40 23.23 -3.89
C ALA A 139 8.22 24.09 -2.92
N ALA A 140 8.20 25.42 -3.07
CA ALA A 140 8.86 26.35 -2.17
C ALA A 140 8.08 26.59 -0.86
N GLY A 141 6.83 26.16 -0.78
CA GLY A 141 5.97 26.26 0.39
C GLY A 141 6.06 25.05 1.31
N ASP A 142 4.92 24.63 1.83
CA ASP A 142 4.77 23.40 2.61
C ASP A 142 4.62 22.22 1.66
N TYR A 143 5.74 21.68 1.19
CA TYR A 143 5.81 20.65 0.15
C TYR A 143 4.90 19.45 0.43
N GLU A 144 4.92 18.95 1.65
CA GLU A 144 4.15 17.75 2.02
C GLU A 144 2.64 18.07 2.08
N ALA A 145 2.25 19.23 2.59
CA ALA A 145 0.85 19.64 2.56
C ALA A 145 0.37 19.92 1.12
N GLU A 146 1.22 20.53 0.28
CA GLU A 146 0.91 20.74 -1.14
C GLU A 146 0.79 19.42 -1.90
N THR A 147 1.60 18.40 -1.58
CA THR A 147 1.44 17.05 -2.11
C THR A 147 0.05 16.49 -1.78
N GLY A 148 -0.40 16.66 -0.54
CA GLY A 148 -1.76 16.27 -0.15
C GLY A 148 -2.84 17.01 -0.94
N ARG A 149 -2.69 18.34 -1.13
CA ARG A 149 -3.64 19.16 -1.92
C ARG A 149 -3.67 18.74 -3.40
N GLN A 150 -2.51 18.45 -4.01
CA GLN A 150 -2.45 17.95 -5.38
C GLN A 150 -3.18 16.61 -5.53
N ILE A 151 -3.06 15.72 -4.55
CA ILE A 151 -3.82 14.47 -4.54
C ILE A 151 -5.32 14.77 -4.49
N LEU A 152 -5.78 15.65 -3.59
CA LEU A 152 -7.19 16.06 -3.51
C LEU A 152 -7.69 16.65 -4.82
N ASP A 153 -6.90 17.53 -5.45
CA ASP A 153 -7.24 18.13 -6.74
C ASP A 153 -7.36 17.09 -7.86
N CYS A 154 -6.48 16.09 -7.87
CA CYS A 154 -6.53 14.97 -8.80
C CYS A 154 -7.81 14.11 -8.62
N PHE A 155 -8.40 14.14 -7.43
CA PHE A 155 -9.62 13.41 -7.07
C PHE A 155 -10.91 14.25 -7.16
N ARG A 156 -10.86 15.50 -7.63
CA ARG A 156 -12.09 16.25 -7.91
C ARG A 156 -12.96 15.54 -8.92
N GLY A 157 -14.14 15.10 -8.48
CA GLY A 157 -15.08 14.35 -9.30
C GLY A 157 -14.79 12.84 -9.41
N ARG A 158 -13.80 12.33 -8.69
CA ARG A 158 -13.51 10.90 -8.52
C ARG A 158 -13.92 10.42 -7.14
N ASP A 159 -14.34 9.18 -7.05
CA ASP A 159 -14.62 8.54 -5.76
C ASP A 159 -13.33 7.85 -5.23
N PRO A 160 -12.72 8.36 -4.15
CA PRO A 160 -11.51 7.77 -3.60
C PRO A 160 -11.71 6.37 -3.02
N SER A 161 -12.95 5.96 -2.75
CA SER A 161 -13.22 4.59 -2.31
C SER A 161 -13.18 3.58 -3.48
N ARG A 162 -13.41 4.04 -4.71
CA ARG A 162 -13.37 3.22 -5.92
C ARG A 162 -12.01 3.22 -6.60
N THR A 163 -11.21 4.24 -6.34
CA THR A 163 -9.83 4.36 -6.86
C THR A 163 -8.91 4.70 -5.68
N PRO A 164 -8.58 3.71 -4.82
CA PRO A 164 -7.88 3.98 -3.56
C PRO A 164 -6.36 4.13 -3.73
N MET A 165 -5.93 4.74 -4.82
CA MET A 165 -4.52 4.90 -5.17
C MET A 165 -4.27 6.05 -6.14
N VAL A 166 -3.06 6.63 -6.07
CA VAL A 166 -2.61 7.72 -6.94
C VAL A 166 -1.10 7.71 -7.09
N LEU A 167 -0.63 8.18 -8.24
CA LEU A 167 0.78 8.52 -8.46
C LEU A 167 0.97 10.03 -8.26
N VAL A 168 2.00 10.41 -7.52
CA VAL A 168 2.44 11.81 -7.42
C VAL A 168 3.60 12.01 -8.39
N ALA A 169 3.40 12.85 -9.41
CA ALA A 169 4.37 13.05 -10.48
C ALA A 169 5.76 13.45 -9.95
N GLY A 170 6.79 12.74 -10.41
CA GLY A 170 8.18 12.94 -10.00
C GLY A 170 8.51 12.48 -8.59
N HIS A 171 7.57 11.83 -7.86
CA HIS A 171 7.78 11.44 -6.47
C HIS A 171 7.58 9.93 -6.24
N GLY A 172 6.34 9.49 -6.08
CA GLY A 172 6.02 8.10 -5.75
C GLY A 172 4.52 7.86 -5.69
N ALA A 173 4.11 6.83 -4.97
CA ALA A 173 2.72 6.41 -4.90
C ALA A 173 2.11 6.64 -3.52
N PHE A 174 0.83 6.96 -3.48
CA PHE A 174 -0.01 6.96 -2.29
C PHE A 174 -1.20 6.03 -2.48
N THR A 175 -1.50 5.25 -1.46
CA THR A 175 -2.69 4.39 -1.41
C THR A 175 -3.38 4.54 -0.06
N TRP A 176 -4.67 4.24 -0.01
CA TRP A 176 -5.45 4.34 1.21
C TRP A 176 -6.51 3.25 1.30
N GLY A 177 -7.15 3.16 2.47
CA GLY A 177 -8.21 2.20 2.73
C GLY A 177 -8.96 2.55 4.01
N LYS A 178 -10.01 1.79 4.30
CA LYS A 178 -10.77 1.90 5.56
C LYS A 178 -9.95 1.50 6.77
N THR A 179 -8.86 0.77 6.55
CA THR A 179 -7.86 0.37 7.56
C THR A 179 -6.45 0.49 6.99
N ALA A 180 -5.44 0.48 7.84
CA ALA A 180 -4.05 0.48 7.42
C ALA A 180 -3.69 -0.78 6.61
N GLU A 181 -4.26 -1.93 6.95
CA GLU A 181 -4.09 -3.19 6.24
C GLU A 181 -4.66 -3.12 4.81
N GLU A 182 -5.83 -2.51 4.65
CA GLU A 182 -6.45 -2.30 3.33
C GLU A 182 -5.61 -1.34 2.48
N ALA A 183 -5.06 -0.28 3.07
CA ALA A 183 -4.14 0.63 2.39
C ALA A 183 -2.88 -0.08 1.90
N VAL A 184 -2.29 -0.99 2.70
CA VAL A 184 -1.17 -1.86 2.30
C VAL A 184 -1.58 -2.80 1.18
N HIS A 185 -2.76 -3.42 1.25
CA HIS A 185 -3.27 -4.26 0.17
C HIS A 185 -3.30 -3.50 -1.15
N HIS A 186 -3.83 -2.28 -1.14
CA HIS A 186 -3.89 -1.43 -2.33
C HIS A 186 -2.49 -1.03 -2.84
N ALA A 187 -1.49 -0.85 -1.96
CA ALA A 187 -0.11 -0.60 -2.37
C ALA A 187 0.51 -1.80 -3.10
N VAL A 188 0.26 -3.03 -2.61
CA VAL A 188 0.69 -4.26 -3.29
C VAL A 188 0.03 -4.39 -4.66
N VAL A 189 -1.27 -4.14 -4.74
CA VAL A 189 -2.03 -4.18 -6.00
C VAL A 189 -1.51 -3.14 -6.98
N LEU A 190 -1.27 -1.91 -6.52
CA LEU A 190 -0.75 -0.83 -7.37
C LEU A 190 0.60 -1.20 -7.98
N GLU A 191 1.54 -1.69 -7.18
CA GLU A 191 2.87 -2.07 -7.67
C GLU A 191 2.77 -3.18 -8.73
N GLU A 192 1.93 -4.18 -8.52
CA GLU A 192 1.74 -5.27 -9.47
C GLU A 192 1.06 -4.82 -10.76
N ILE A 193 0.04 -3.96 -10.68
CA ILE A 193 -0.60 -3.33 -11.86
C ILE A 193 0.41 -2.49 -12.64
N ALA A 194 1.22 -1.69 -11.95
CA ALA A 194 2.26 -0.87 -12.55
C ALA A 194 3.30 -1.72 -13.27
N ARG A 195 3.72 -2.83 -12.67
CA ARG A 195 4.66 -3.80 -13.26
C ARG A 195 4.09 -4.44 -14.52
N MET A 196 2.85 -4.94 -14.47
CA MET A 196 2.19 -5.56 -15.63
C MET A 196 2.04 -4.56 -16.78
N ALA A 197 1.65 -3.32 -16.46
CA ALA A 197 1.51 -2.26 -17.47
C ALA A 197 2.86 -1.91 -18.12
N PHE A 198 3.94 -1.83 -17.32
CA PHE A 198 5.29 -1.62 -17.82
C PHE A 198 5.72 -2.75 -18.76
N VAL A 199 5.56 -4.02 -18.35
CA VAL A 199 5.89 -5.18 -19.19
C VAL A 199 5.08 -5.17 -20.50
N THR A 200 3.78 -4.89 -20.43
CA THR A 200 2.92 -4.79 -21.61
C THR A 200 3.41 -3.71 -22.58
N ARG A 201 3.75 -2.52 -22.08
CA ARG A 201 4.27 -1.41 -22.89
C ARG A 201 5.66 -1.68 -23.45
N THR A 202 6.47 -2.48 -22.76
CA THR A 202 7.79 -2.92 -23.26
C THR A 202 7.63 -3.93 -24.40
N ILE A 203 6.70 -4.88 -24.29
CA ILE A 203 6.43 -5.89 -25.32
C ILE A 203 5.72 -5.25 -26.53
N ALA A 204 4.74 -4.39 -26.28
CA ALA A 204 3.91 -3.74 -27.29
C ALA A 204 3.65 -2.27 -26.89
N PRO A 205 4.53 -1.31 -27.31
CA PRO A 205 4.39 0.10 -26.94
C PRO A 205 3.01 0.71 -27.30
N GLY A 206 2.41 0.26 -28.40
CA GLY A 206 1.08 0.66 -28.88
C GLY A 206 -0.07 -0.20 -28.37
N ALA A 207 0.12 -1.06 -27.35
CA ALA A 207 -0.95 -1.92 -26.83
C ALA A 207 -2.23 -1.12 -26.55
N ALA A 208 -3.36 -1.56 -27.08
CA ALA A 208 -4.65 -0.93 -26.85
C ALA A 208 -5.10 -1.12 -25.40
N ARG A 209 -5.91 -0.20 -24.92
CA ARG A 209 -6.60 -0.33 -23.63
C ARG A 209 -7.54 -1.53 -23.66
N LEU A 210 -7.78 -2.11 -22.47
CA LEU A 210 -8.80 -3.15 -22.33
C LEU A 210 -10.16 -2.57 -22.73
N PRO A 211 -10.95 -3.25 -23.60
CA PRO A 211 -12.28 -2.78 -23.99
C PRO A 211 -13.20 -2.55 -22.79
N GLU A 212 -13.99 -1.48 -22.84
CA GLU A 212 -14.83 -1.02 -21.71
C GLU A 212 -15.79 -2.10 -21.19
N HIS A 213 -16.38 -2.92 -22.09
CA HIS A 213 -17.25 -4.01 -21.67
C HIS A 213 -16.54 -5.07 -20.84
N LEU A 214 -15.24 -5.30 -21.05
CA LEU A 214 -14.41 -6.19 -20.24
C LEU A 214 -14.04 -5.52 -18.92
N VAL A 215 -13.70 -4.21 -18.94
CA VAL A 215 -13.44 -3.45 -17.71
C VAL A 215 -14.64 -3.55 -16.79
N ARG A 216 -15.83 -3.21 -17.29
CA ARG A 216 -17.07 -3.27 -16.52
C ARG A 216 -17.35 -4.68 -15.99
N LYS A 217 -17.25 -5.71 -16.85
CA LYS A 217 -17.50 -7.11 -16.46
C LYS A 217 -16.59 -7.54 -15.31
N HIS A 218 -15.30 -7.19 -15.37
CA HIS A 218 -14.32 -7.58 -14.36
C HIS A 218 -14.48 -6.80 -13.05
N PHE A 219 -14.76 -5.52 -13.14
CA PHE A 219 -15.03 -4.70 -11.96
C PHE A 219 -16.30 -5.14 -11.22
N GLU A 220 -17.41 -5.30 -11.95
CA GLU A 220 -18.70 -5.64 -11.36
C GLU A 220 -18.73 -7.03 -10.71
N ARG A 221 -17.98 -8.01 -11.23
CA ARG A 221 -17.92 -9.35 -10.61
C ARG A 221 -17.32 -9.36 -9.21
N LYS A 222 -16.56 -8.32 -8.84
CA LYS A 222 -15.94 -8.18 -7.50
C LYS A 222 -16.60 -7.10 -6.64
N HIS A 223 -17.11 -6.04 -7.28
CA HIS A 223 -17.57 -4.83 -6.60
C HIS A 223 -19.04 -4.48 -6.90
N GLY A 224 -19.68 -5.20 -7.83
CA GLY A 224 -21.08 -4.99 -8.18
C GLY A 224 -22.06 -5.54 -7.13
N ALA A 225 -23.34 -5.19 -7.28
CA ALA A 225 -24.41 -5.68 -6.40
C ALA A 225 -24.51 -7.22 -6.41
N ASP A 226 -24.20 -7.85 -7.56
CA ASP A 226 -24.21 -9.30 -7.76
C ASP A 226 -22.79 -9.88 -7.80
N ALA A 227 -21.89 -9.39 -6.94
CA ALA A 227 -20.53 -9.87 -6.89
C ALA A 227 -20.48 -11.37 -6.55
N TYR A 228 -19.77 -12.15 -7.38
CA TYR A 228 -19.68 -13.62 -7.23
C TYR A 228 -18.23 -14.12 -7.09
N TYR A 229 -17.27 -13.22 -7.02
CA TYR A 229 -15.86 -13.57 -6.89
C TYR A 229 -15.47 -13.77 -5.42
N GLY A 230 -14.88 -14.92 -5.12
CA GLY A 230 -14.46 -15.29 -3.77
C GLY A 230 -15.36 -16.35 -3.15
N GLN A 231 -15.19 -16.60 -1.86
CA GLN A 231 -16.05 -17.51 -1.09
C GLN A 231 -17.26 -16.73 -0.59
N GLY A 232 -18.48 -17.24 -0.85
CA GLY A 232 -19.71 -16.67 -0.30
C GLY A 232 -19.72 -16.72 1.24
N GLU A 233 -20.63 -15.95 1.86
CA GLU A 233 -20.76 -15.90 3.33
C GLU A 233 -21.01 -17.29 3.96
N GLU A 234 -21.67 -18.18 3.25
CA GLU A 234 -21.90 -19.58 3.67
C GLU A 234 -20.59 -20.40 3.82
N GLY A 235 -19.53 -20.07 3.07
CA GLY A 235 -18.21 -20.70 3.19
C GLY A 235 -17.39 -20.23 4.40
N ARG A 236 -17.78 -19.10 5.03
CA ARG A 236 -17.11 -18.57 6.23
C ARG A 236 -17.70 -19.09 7.54
N ALA A 237 -18.95 -19.55 7.53
CA ALA A 237 -19.65 -20.06 8.71
C ALA A 237 -19.27 -21.52 9.08
N SER A 238 -18.67 -22.29 8.17
CA SER A 238 -18.16 -23.65 8.43
C SER A 238 -16.66 -23.64 8.76
N GLY A 239 -16.27 -22.83 9.75
CA GLY A 239 -14.92 -22.80 10.27
C GLY A 239 -14.61 -24.02 11.15
N GLU A 240 -14.59 -25.21 10.59
CA GLU A 240 -13.82 -26.31 11.15
C GLU A 240 -12.32 -25.98 10.97
N GLU A 241 -11.62 -25.89 12.09
CA GLU A 241 -10.16 -25.73 12.16
C GLU A 241 -9.50 -26.78 11.22
N ARG A 242 -8.96 -26.30 10.10
CA ARG A 242 -8.09 -27.14 9.28
C ARG A 242 -6.88 -27.52 10.14
N PRO A 243 -6.61 -28.81 10.39
CA PRO A 243 -5.47 -29.21 11.19
C PRO A 243 -4.18 -28.70 10.51
N ARG A 244 -3.36 -27.98 11.28
CA ARG A 244 -2.04 -27.51 10.85
C ARG A 244 -1.25 -28.73 10.37
N ARG A 245 -0.93 -28.82 9.09
CA ARG A 245 0.00 -29.81 8.55
C ARG A 245 1.32 -29.65 9.31
N ARG A 246 1.63 -30.62 10.17
CA ARG A 246 2.95 -30.74 10.79
C ARG A 246 3.96 -30.88 9.66
N ALA A 247 4.94 -29.99 9.60
CA ALA A 247 6.12 -30.14 8.78
C ALA A 247 6.81 -31.44 9.20
N GLY A 248 6.75 -32.46 8.33
CA GLY A 248 7.47 -33.71 8.54
C GLY A 248 8.97 -33.46 8.49
N ALA A 249 9.64 -33.71 9.59
CA ALA A 249 11.09 -33.77 9.66
C ALA A 249 11.58 -34.97 8.83
N THR A 250 12.05 -34.71 7.62
CA THR A 250 12.79 -35.71 6.84
C THR A 250 14.23 -35.77 7.35
N THR A 251 14.47 -36.69 8.24
CA THR A 251 15.82 -37.11 8.64
C THR A 251 16.48 -37.79 7.42
N ARG A 252 17.29 -37.03 6.69
CA ARG A 252 18.19 -37.61 5.70
C ARG A 252 19.33 -38.35 6.45
N GLN A 253 19.27 -39.68 6.53
CA GLN A 253 20.40 -40.52 6.87
C GLN A 253 21.47 -40.36 5.79
N ARG A 254 22.68 -39.95 6.23
CA ARG A 254 23.88 -40.01 5.40
C ARG A 254 24.34 -41.45 5.26
N PRO A 255 24.67 -41.94 4.05
CA PRO A 255 25.32 -43.24 3.91
C PRO A 255 26.78 -43.16 4.42
N ARG A 256 27.14 -44.18 5.21
CA ARG A 256 28.51 -44.40 5.68
C ARG A 256 29.40 -44.73 4.50
N ARG A 257 30.53 -43.99 4.37
CA ARG A 257 31.65 -44.38 3.49
C ARG A 257 32.45 -45.48 4.19
N ASN A 258 32.49 -46.64 3.60
CA ASN A 258 33.50 -47.69 3.91
C ASN A 258 34.65 -47.59 2.89
N GLY A 259 35.87 -47.66 3.45
CA GLY A 259 36.98 -48.46 2.95
C GLY A 259 37.80 -47.87 1.78
N ARG A 260 39.04 -47.49 2.10
CA ARG A 260 40.20 -47.51 1.19
C ARG A 260 40.45 -48.92 0.61
N PRO A 261 41.26 -49.09 -0.48
CA PRO A 261 42.71 -48.99 -0.43
C PRO A 261 43.35 -48.28 -1.66
N GLU A 262 44.43 -47.65 -1.43
CA GLU A 262 45.84 -47.70 -1.84
C GLU A 262 46.22 -48.05 -3.30
N GLU A 263 47.20 -47.25 -3.83
CA GLU A 263 48.22 -47.52 -4.88
C GLU A 263 47.72 -47.44 -6.34
N ILE A 264 48.30 -46.66 -7.21
CA ILE A 264 49.69 -46.34 -7.64
C ILE A 264 49.76 -44.89 -8.08
#